data_4a841f84247ba29613170b09945cb745
#
_entry.id   4a841f84247ba29613170b09945cb745
#
_cell.length_a   1.000
_cell.length_b   1.000
_cell.length_c   1.000
_cell.angle_alpha   90.00
_cell.angle_beta   90.00
_cell.angle_gamma   90.00
#
_symmetry.space_group_name_H-M   'P 1'
#
loop_
_entity.id
_entity.type
_entity.pdbx_description
1 polymer ?
#
loop_
_entity_poly.entity_id
_entity_poly.type
_entity_poly.pdbx_seq_one_letter_code
_entity_poly.pdbx_strand_id
1 'polypeptide(L)'
;MKTYTIVAGVNGCGKSSLTGVLRTECGIGCIIDEEKITAACGGNLLEGGKKAVALIAQCLEKEVCFTQETTLSGRKTLDTIKRAIEKGYYIRLYYVGLDTMEESLLRIENRVRKGGHNINTDTVKHRFGKRFEDLLAVLPYCNEATFYDNDNGFVTVAKYKNGELHTTQDRKSVV
;
A
#
# COMPACT_ATOMS: atom_id res chain seq x y z
N MET A 1 -20.72 -6.91 -0.81
CA MET A 1 -19.82 -6.53 -1.93
C MET A 1 -18.41 -7.00 -1.55
N LYS A 2 -17.77 -7.82 -2.39
CA LYS A 2 -16.40 -8.27 -2.16
C LYS A 2 -15.42 -7.16 -2.56
N THR A 3 -14.50 -6.84 -1.66
CA THR A 3 -13.56 -5.71 -1.83
C THR A 3 -12.12 -6.19 -1.73
N TYR A 4 -11.31 -5.76 -2.68
CA TYR A 4 -9.87 -5.80 -2.57
C TYR A 4 -9.37 -4.41 -2.20
N THR A 5 -8.89 -4.29 -0.98
CA THR A 5 -8.32 -3.05 -0.45
C THR A 5 -6.79 -3.06 -0.62
N ILE A 6 -6.25 -2.00 -1.16
CA ILE A 6 -4.81 -1.81 -1.36
C ILE A 6 -4.36 -0.67 -0.46
N VAL A 7 -3.45 -0.94 0.46
CA VAL A 7 -2.77 0.09 1.26
C VAL A 7 -1.38 0.26 0.69
N ALA A 8 -1.18 1.35 -0.02
CA ALA A 8 0.01 1.58 -0.83
C ALA A 8 0.83 2.79 -0.38
N GLY A 9 2.08 2.82 -0.80
CA GLY A 9 3.02 3.91 -0.55
C GLY A 9 4.44 3.41 -0.36
N VAL A 10 5.40 4.32 -0.38
CA VAL A 10 6.84 4.01 -0.26
C VAL A 10 7.18 3.33 1.08
N ASN A 11 8.37 2.77 1.18
CA ASN A 11 8.83 2.20 2.43
C ASN A 11 8.91 3.30 3.52
N GLY A 12 8.51 2.99 4.75
CA GLY A 12 8.51 3.95 5.86
C GLY A 12 7.35 4.96 5.88
N CYS A 13 6.44 4.97 4.89
CA CYS A 13 5.36 5.94 4.84
C CYS A 13 4.22 5.71 5.86
N GLY A 14 4.18 4.56 6.55
CA GLY A 14 3.17 4.30 7.58
C GLY A 14 2.01 3.39 7.15
N LYS A 15 2.15 2.58 6.09
CA LYS A 15 1.12 1.65 5.63
C LYS A 15 0.52 0.79 6.75
N SER A 16 1.37 0.14 7.53
CA SER A 16 0.91 -0.75 8.61
C SER A 16 0.20 0.00 9.75
N SER A 17 0.54 1.28 9.98
CA SER A 17 -0.19 2.13 10.93
C SER A 17 -1.59 2.44 10.40
N LEU A 18 -1.70 2.81 9.11
CA LEU A 18 -3.00 3.05 8.48
C LEU A 18 -3.85 1.77 8.44
N THR A 19 -3.26 0.63 8.09
CA THR A 19 -3.95 -0.67 8.13
C THR A 19 -4.47 -0.99 9.53
N GLY A 20 -3.70 -0.65 10.57
CA GLY A 20 -4.14 -0.78 11.97
C GLY A 20 -5.40 0.03 12.28
N VAL A 21 -5.48 1.27 11.79
CA VAL A 21 -6.68 2.12 11.93
C VAL A 21 -7.85 1.55 11.14
N LEU A 22 -7.65 1.21 9.87
CA LEU A 22 -8.69 0.67 9.00
C LEU A 22 -9.28 -0.65 9.52
N ARG A 23 -8.50 -1.45 10.26
CA ARG A 23 -8.97 -2.70 10.88
C ARG A 23 -10.13 -2.48 11.85
N THR A 24 -10.17 -1.33 12.52
CA THR A 24 -11.23 -0.98 13.48
C THR A 24 -12.48 -0.44 12.80
N GLU A 25 -12.37 0.06 11.57
CA GLU A 25 -13.45 0.75 10.86
C GLU A 25 -14.35 -0.17 10.03
N CYS A 26 -13.94 -1.39 9.74
CA CYS A 26 -14.68 -2.52 9.15
C CYS A 26 -14.16 -3.06 7.81
N GLY A 27 -14.44 -4.36 7.61
CA GLY A 27 -14.53 -4.99 6.27
C GLY A 27 -13.22 -5.14 5.49
N ILE A 28 -12.04 -4.93 6.10
CA ILE A 28 -10.76 -5.04 5.37
C ILE A 28 -10.32 -6.50 5.10
N GLY A 29 -11.02 -7.48 5.66
CA GLY A 29 -10.78 -8.90 5.41
C GLY A 29 -9.40 -9.41 5.84
N CYS A 30 -8.88 -10.39 5.11
CA CYS A 30 -7.53 -10.93 5.33
C CYS A 30 -6.46 -9.90 4.97
N ILE A 31 -5.55 -9.60 5.90
CA ILE A 31 -4.45 -8.65 5.66
C ILE A 31 -3.21 -9.40 5.18
N ILE A 32 -2.69 -9.01 4.03
CA ILE A 32 -1.52 -9.60 3.37
C ILE A 32 -0.43 -8.52 3.29
N ASP A 33 0.58 -8.65 4.14
CA ASP A 33 1.75 -7.78 4.22
C ASP A 33 2.99 -8.61 3.87
N GLU A 34 3.52 -8.43 2.66
CA GLU A 34 4.66 -9.22 2.16
C GLU A 34 5.92 -8.99 3.02
N GLU A 35 6.13 -7.80 3.60
CA GLU A 35 7.26 -7.54 4.48
C GLU A 35 7.17 -8.39 5.76
N LYS A 36 5.99 -8.44 6.38
CA LYS A 36 5.75 -9.26 7.59
C LYS A 36 5.82 -10.75 7.29
N ILE A 37 5.26 -11.18 6.17
CA ILE A 37 5.32 -12.59 5.74
C ILE A 37 6.76 -13.00 5.50
N THR A 38 7.57 -12.16 4.84
CA THR A 38 8.99 -12.39 4.60
C THR A 38 9.77 -12.48 5.92
N ALA A 39 9.50 -11.58 6.87
CA ALA A 39 10.12 -11.63 8.19
C ALA A 39 9.78 -12.94 8.92
N ALA A 40 8.54 -13.40 8.86
CA ALA A 40 8.11 -14.69 9.43
C ALA A 40 8.76 -15.91 8.73
N CYS A 41 9.26 -15.76 7.50
CA CYS A 41 10.05 -16.75 6.76
C CYS A 41 11.56 -16.61 6.98
N GLY A 42 11.99 -15.99 8.10
CA GLY A 42 13.40 -15.79 8.41
C GLY A 42 14.11 -14.80 7.46
N GLY A 43 13.37 -13.90 6.82
CA GLY A 43 13.90 -12.91 5.87
C GLY A 43 14.06 -13.43 4.43
N ASN A 44 13.61 -14.64 4.13
CA ASN A 44 13.69 -15.20 2.79
C ASN A 44 12.66 -14.52 1.87
N LEU A 45 13.15 -13.61 1.03
CA LEU A 45 12.32 -12.82 0.09
C LEU A 45 11.54 -13.68 -0.91
N LEU A 46 12.15 -14.75 -1.42
CA LEU A 46 11.51 -15.62 -2.39
C LEU A 46 10.36 -16.41 -1.75
N GLU A 47 10.58 -16.94 -0.55
CA GLU A 47 9.57 -17.68 0.19
C GLU A 47 8.44 -16.76 0.65
N GLY A 48 8.76 -15.59 1.18
CA GLY A 48 7.78 -14.59 1.59
C GLY A 48 6.90 -14.14 0.42
N GLY A 49 7.51 -13.84 -0.72
CA GLY A 49 6.79 -13.48 -1.95
C GLY A 49 5.88 -14.59 -2.46
N LYS A 50 6.33 -15.87 -2.46
CA LYS A 50 5.50 -17.02 -2.84
C LYS A 50 4.30 -17.19 -1.90
N LYS A 51 4.50 -17.06 -0.58
CA LYS A 51 3.42 -17.15 0.42
C LYS A 51 2.39 -16.02 0.25
N ALA A 52 2.84 -14.79 0.03
CA ALA A 52 1.94 -13.66 -0.22
C ALA A 52 1.08 -13.89 -1.48
N VAL A 53 1.68 -14.33 -2.58
CA VAL A 53 0.96 -14.66 -3.83
C VAL A 53 -0.06 -15.79 -3.60
N ALA A 54 0.31 -16.83 -2.84
CA ALA A 54 -0.59 -17.94 -2.53
C ALA A 54 -1.79 -17.48 -1.69
N LEU A 55 -1.58 -16.62 -0.69
CA LEU A 55 -2.66 -16.06 0.13
C LEU A 55 -3.61 -15.19 -0.70
N ILE A 56 -3.09 -14.34 -1.59
CA ILE A 56 -3.91 -13.56 -2.53
C ILE A 56 -4.74 -14.49 -3.41
N ALA A 57 -4.13 -15.54 -3.98
CA ALA A 57 -4.83 -16.51 -4.81
C ALA A 57 -5.97 -17.20 -4.05
N GLN A 58 -5.73 -17.60 -2.81
CA GLN A 58 -6.77 -18.19 -1.94
C GLN A 58 -7.92 -17.22 -1.65
N CYS A 59 -7.62 -15.93 -1.38
CA CYS A 59 -8.65 -14.92 -1.16
C CYS A 59 -9.52 -14.71 -2.42
N LEU A 60 -8.88 -14.65 -3.59
CA LEU A 60 -9.59 -14.54 -4.87
C LEU A 60 -10.41 -15.79 -5.20
N GLU A 61 -9.91 -16.99 -4.90
CA GLU A 61 -10.62 -18.24 -5.12
C GLU A 61 -11.85 -18.37 -4.21
N LYS A 62 -11.69 -18.06 -2.93
CA LYS A 62 -12.77 -18.06 -1.93
C LYS A 62 -13.71 -16.86 -2.03
N GLU A 63 -13.40 -15.91 -2.89
CA GLU A 63 -14.17 -14.67 -3.10
C GLU A 63 -14.41 -13.86 -1.81
N VAL A 64 -13.43 -13.86 -0.91
CA VAL A 64 -13.48 -13.10 0.35
C VAL A 64 -12.80 -11.74 0.24
N CYS A 65 -13.22 -10.77 1.05
CA CYS A 65 -12.53 -9.48 1.16
C CYS A 65 -11.10 -9.67 1.66
N PHE A 66 -10.16 -8.91 1.10
CA PHE A 66 -8.78 -8.90 1.56
C PHE A 66 -8.12 -7.55 1.36
N THR A 67 -7.05 -7.33 2.13
CA THR A 67 -6.24 -6.11 2.09
C THR A 67 -4.79 -6.49 1.81
N GLN A 68 -4.16 -5.80 0.87
CA GLN A 68 -2.74 -5.95 0.58
C GLN A 68 -1.99 -4.67 0.94
N GLU A 69 -0.92 -4.79 1.75
CA GLU A 69 0.08 -3.73 1.89
C GLU A 69 1.15 -3.87 0.81
N THR A 70 1.45 -2.79 0.08
CA THR A 70 2.37 -2.82 -1.07
C THR A 70 3.05 -1.48 -1.30
N THR A 71 4.21 -1.50 -1.93
CA THR A 71 4.85 -0.30 -2.49
C THR A 71 4.40 0.00 -3.93
N LEU A 72 3.53 -0.82 -4.51
CA LEU A 72 3.13 -0.85 -5.91
C LEU A 72 4.25 -1.20 -6.90
N SER A 73 5.47 -1.40 -6.42
CA SER A 73 6.64 -1.62 -7.25
C SER A 73 6.49 -2.87 -8.13
N GLY A 74 6.66 -2.70 -9.42
CA GLY A 74 6.53 -3.77 -10.42
C GLY A 74 5.08 -4.09 -10.79
N ARG A 75 4.86 -5.22 -11.49
CA ARG A 75 3.57 -5.55 -12.12
C ARG A 75 2.63 -6.39 -11.27
N LYS A 76 3.12 -7.02 -10.19
CA LYS A 76 2.35 -7.98 -9.40
C LYS A 76 1.00 -7.45 -8.89
N THR A 77 1.00 -6.21 -8.36
CA THR A 77 -0.23 -5.60 -7.83
C THR A 77 -1.23 -5.30 -8.95
N LEU A 78 -0.75 -4.79 -10.09
CA LEU A 78 -1.60 -4.55 -11.26
C LEU A 78 -2.23 -5.85 -11.79
N ASP A 79 -1.44 -6.92 -11.88
CA ASP A 79 -1.95 -8.23 -12.32
C ASP A 79 -2.99 -8.79 -11.32
N THR A 80 -2.78 -8.58 -10.01
CA THR A 80 -3.76 -8.94 -8.98
C THR A 80 -5.05 -8.14 -9.12
N ILE A 81 -4.95 -6.82 -9.36
CA ILE A 81 -6.10 -5.94 -9.58
C ILE A 81 -6.94 -6.44 -10.77
N LYS A 82 -6.31 -6.74 -11.90
CA LYS A 82 -7.01 -7.23 -13.09
C LYS A 82 -7.76 -8.53 -12.81
N ARG A 83 -7.12 -9.50 -12.16
CA ARG A 83 -7.75 -10.75 -11.75
C ARG A 83 -8.91 -10.54 -10.77
N ALA A 84 -8.78 -9.58 -9.85
CA ALA A 84 -9.85 -9.23 -8.91
C ALA A 84 -11.05 -8.60 -9.63
N ILE A 85 -10.81 -7.73 -10.62
CA ILE A 85 -11.86 -7.11 -11.44
C ILE A 85 -12.62 -8.19 -12.23
N GLU A 86 -11.92 -9.15 -12.85
CA GLU A 86 -12.54 -10.29 -13.57
C GLU A 86 -13.47 -11.11 -12.65
N LYS A 87 -13.18 -11.15 -11.37
CA LYS A 87 -14.01 -11.81 -10.34
C LYS A 87 -15.05 -10.87 -9.69
N GLY A 88 -15.23 -9.65 -10.19
CA GLY A 88 -16.22 -8.69 -9.71
C GLY A 88 -15.90 -8.06 -8.35
N TYR A 89 -14.63 -7.92 -8.01
CA TYR A 89 -14.23 -7.18 -6.81
C TYR A 89 -14.36 -5.67 -7.02
N TYR A 90 -14.73 -4.97 -5.95
CA TYR A 90 -14.58 -3.53 -5.83
C TYR A 90 -13.13 -3.23 -5.40
N ILE A 91 -12.43 -2.40 -6.16
CA ILE A 91 -11.02 -2.07 -5.91
C ILE A 91 -10.94 -0.73 -5.19
N ARG A 92 -10.41 -0.78 -3.95
CA ARG A 92 -10.22 0.40 -3.09
C ARG A 92 -8.74 0.62 -2.82
N LEU A 93 -8.26 1.83 -3.08
CA LEU A 93 -6.87 2.20 -2.84
C LEU A 93 -6.78 3.24 -1.71
N TYR A 94 -5.90 3.01 -0.76
CA TYR A 94 -5.39 3.99 0.18
C TYR A 94 -3.91 4.22 -0.11
N TYR A 95 -3.55 5.41 -0.54
CA TYR A 95 -2.17 5.75 -0.87
C TYR A 95 -1.61 6.72 0.17
N VAL A 96 -0.47 6.34 0.77
CA VAL A 96 0.23 7.16 1.77
C VAL A 96 1.49 7.73 1.15
N GLY A 97 1.54 9.06 1.02
CA GLY A 97 2.69 9.80 0.54
C GLY A 97 3.62 10.23 1.67
N LEU A 98 4.87 10.46 1.30
CA LEU A 98 5.89 11.22 2.02
C LEU A 98 6.51 12.20 1.02
N ASP A 99 6.82 13.41 1.47
CA ASP A 99 7.36 14.45 0.60
C ASP A 99 8.78 14.10 0.15
N THR A 100 9.62 13.63 1.07
CA THR A 100 11.04 13.42 0.80
C THR A 100 11.50 11.97 0.97
N MET A 101 12.52 11.62 0.22
CA MET A 101 13.20 10.32 0.34
C MET A 101 13.97 10.22 1.66
N GLU A 102 14.52 11.32 2.11
CA GLU A 102 15.26 11.43 3.37
C GLU A 102 14.37 11.05 4.55
N GLU A 103 13.13 11.51 4.58
CA GLU A 103 12.15 11.12 5.60
C GLU A 103 11.85 9.61 5.54
N SER A 104 11.68 9.05 4.34
CA SER A 104 11.51 7.61 4.15
C SER A 104 12.69 6.83 4.75
N LEU A 105 13.92 7.21 4.45
CA LEU A 105 15.13 6.56 4.96
C LEU A 105 15.26 6.70 6.47
N LEU A 106 15.01 7.89 7.03
CA LEU A 106 15.07 8.15 8.47
C LEU A 106 14.07 7.27 9.23
N ARG A 107 12.85 7.12 8.73
CA ARG A 107 11.82 6.26 9.36
C ARG A 107 12.19 4.80 9.29
N ILE A 108 12.80 4.33 8.20
CA ILE A 108 13.32 2.96 8.10
C ILE A 108 14.43 2.75 9.12
N GLU A 109 15.40 3.67 9.23
CA GLU A 109 16.49 3.60 10.20
C GLU A 109 15.96 3.53 11.63
N ASN A 110 15.02 4.39 12.00
CA ASN A 110 14.38 4.40 13.31
C ASN A 110 13.63 3.08 13.59
N ARG A 111 12.99 2.49 12.59
CA ARG A 111 12.35 1.18 12.69
C ARG A 111 13.38 0.08 12.96
N VAL A 112 14.50 0.09 12.25
CA VAL A 112 15.59 -0.89 12.43
C VAL A 112 16.20 -0.79 13.82
N ARG A 113 16.45 0.42 14.33
CA ARG A 113 16.93 0.64 15.70
C ARG A 113 16.00 0.06 16.77
N LYS A 114 14.70 -0.04 16.48
CA LYS A 114 13.68 -0.66 17.34
C LYS A 114 13.50 -2.16 17.10
N GLY A 115 14.41 -2.81 16.35
CA GLY A 115 14.36 -4.24 16.05
C GLY A 115 13.49 -4.61 14.85
N GLY A 116 13.04 -3.64 14.05
CA GLY A 116 12.28 -3.90 12.84
C GLY A 116 13.14 -4.29 11.64
N HIS A 117 12.48 -4.67 10.54
CA HIS A 117 13.13 -5.14 9.33
C HIS A 117 13.84 -4.03 8.57
N ASN A 118 15.05 -4.31 8.08
CA ASN A 118 15.82 -3.42 7.22
C ASN A 118 15.49 -3.65 5.74
N ILE A 119 15.65 -2.62 4.94
CA ILE A 119 15.49 -2.65 3.48
C ILE A 119 16.70 -2.01 2.86
N ASN A 120 17.22 -2.61 1.78
CA ASN A 120 18.36 -2.07 1.05
C ASN A 120 18.05 -0.63 0.57
N THR A 121 18.97 0.29 0.84
CA THR A 121 18.81 1.73 0.53
C THR A 121 18.59 1.98 -0.97
N ASP A 122 19.27 1.26 -1.86
CA ASP A 122 19.10 1.43 -3.30
C ASP A 122 17.70 0.98 -3.76
N THR A 123 17.16 -0.05 -3.11
CA THR A 123 15.77 -0.49 -3.32
C THR A 123 14.79 0.62 -2.91
N VAL A 124 15.02 1.27 -1.76
CA VAL A 124 14.18 2.38 -1.29
C VAL A 124 14.23 3.55 -2.26
N LYS A 125 15.44 3.95 -2.69
CA LYS A 125 15.66 5.03 -3.66
C LYS A 125 14.94 4.75 -4.98
N HIS A 126 15.10 3.55 -5.51
CA HIS A 126 14.46 3.13 -6.76
C HIS A 126 12.93 3.22 -6.65
N ARG A 127 12.34 2.65 -5.59
CA ARG A 127 10.90 2.67 -5.35
C ARG A 127 10.37 4.10 -5.15
N PHE A 128 11.10 4.92 -4.41
CA PHE A 128 10.72 6.32 -4.20
C PHE A 128 10.70 7.10 -5.52
N GLY A 129 11.72 6.92 -6.37
CA GLY A 129 11.78 7.57 -7.70
C GLY A 129 10.63 7.17 -8.63
N LYS A 130 10.18 5.91 -8.56
CA LYS A 130 9.10 5.39 -9.42
C LYS A 130 7.69 5.48 -8.83
N ARG A 131 7.53 5.96 -7.61
CA ARG A 131 6.28 5.88 -6.84
C ARG A 131 5.04 6.44 -7.57
N PHE A 132 5.20 7.50 -8.33
CA PHE A 132 4.09 8.11 -9.06
C PHE A 132 3.79 7.38 -10.36
N GLU A 133 4.81 6.87 -11.06
CA GLU A 133 4.64 6.03 -12.23
C GLU A 133 3.87 4.75 -11.87
N ASP A 134 4.28 4.08 -10.79
CA ASP A 134 3.63 2.87 -10.29
C ASP A 134 2.19 3.15 -9.81
N LEU A 135 1.95 4.31 -9.16
CA LEU A 135 0.61 4.74 -8.75
C LEU A 135 -0.31 4.98 -9.95
N LEU A 136 0.17 5.71 -10.95
CA LEU A 136 -0.60 6.03 -12.15
C LEU A 136 -0.93 4.78 -12.98
N ALA A 137 -0.09 3.73 -12.91
CA ALA A 137 -0.35 2.47 -13.57
C ALA A 137 -1.56 1.71 -12.98
N VAL A 138 -1.84 1.86 -11.68
CA VAL A 138 -2.93 1.14 -11.00
C VAL A 138 -4.18 1.98 -10.80
N LEU A 139 -4.06 3.30 -10.67
CA LEU A 139 -5.16 4.20 -10.34
C LEU A 139 -6.37 4.09 -11.27
N PRO A 140 -6.22 3.97 -12.61
CA PRO A 140 -7.37 3.84 -13.53
C PRO A 140 -8.23 2.59 -13.29
N TYR A 141 -7.69 1.59 -12.61
CA TYR A 141 -8.39 0.33 -12.29
C TYR A 141 -9.08 0.37 -10.93
N CYS A 142 -8.88 1.43 -10.15
CA CYS A 142 -9.48 1.58 -8.84
C CYS A 142 -10.87 2.22 -8.96
N ASN A 143 -11.85 1.67 -8.24
CA ASN A 143 -13.18 2.27 -8.12
C ASN A 143 -13.14 3.54 -7.26
N GLU A 144 -12.29 3.52 -6.23
CA GLU A 144 -12.02 4.69 -5.40
C GLU A 144 -10.59 4.67 -4.87
N ALA A 145 -10.03 5.86 -4.62
CA ALA A 145 -8.78 6.02 -3.90
C ALA A 145 -8.83 7.19 -2.93
N THR A 146 -8.13 7.04 -1.80
CA THR A 146 -7.90 8.13 -0.85
C THR A 146 -6.40 8.31 -0.70
N PHE A 147 -5.96 9.56 -0.84
CA PHE A 147 -4.56 9.94 -0.75
C PHE A 147 -4.31 10.64 0.57
N TYR A 148 -3.31 10.16 1.29
CA TYR A 148 -2.85 10.73 2.56
C TYR A 148 -1.44 11.29 2.42
N ASP A 149 -1.22 12.45 3.01
CA ASP A 149 0.09 12.91 3.42
C ASP A 149 0.34 12.41 4.85
N ASN A 150 1.54 11.89 5.13
CA ASN A 150 1.92 11.42 6.45
C ASN A 150 3.28 11.97 6.90
N ASP A 151 3.64 13.19 6.51
CA ASP A 151 4.85 13.84 7.04
C ASP A 151 4.70 14.18 8.54
N ASN A 152 3.52 14.66 8.94
CA ASN A 152 3.18 15.04 10.31
C ASN A 152 1.87 14.41 10.81
N GLY A 153 1.61 13.15 10.46
CA GLY A 153 0.36 12.45 10.72
C GLY A 153 -0.52 12.37 9.48
N PHE A 154 -1.48 11.42 9.50
CA PHE A 154 -2.33 11.17 8.33
C PHE A 154 -3.28 12.33 8.05
N VAL A 155 -3.03 13.03 6.96
CA VAL A 155 -3.91 14.10 6.45
C VAL A 155 -4.42 13.68 5.06
N THR A 156 -5.74 13.65 4.87
CA THR A 156 -6.31 13.40 3.55
C THR A 156 -6.06 14.60 2.64
N VAL A 157 -5.37 14.39 1.52
CA VAL A 157 -5.05 15.46 0.55
C VAL A 157 -5.88 15.39 -0.71
N ALA A 158 -6.36 14.20 -1.09
CA ALA A 158 -7.23 14.03 -2.24
C ALA A 158 -8.06 12.75 -2.14
N LYS A 159 -9.16 12.71 -2.88
CA LYS A 159 -9.97 11.52 -3.11
C LYS A 159 -10.23 11.36 -4.61
N TYR A 160 -10.17 10.12 -5.07
CA TYR A 160 -10.51 9.74 -6.44
C TYR A 160 -11.71 8.80 -6.41
N LYS A 161 -12.68 9.04 -7.26
CA LYS A 161 -13.84 8.18 -7.42
C LYS A 161 -14.43 8.33 -8.81
N ASN A 162 -14.76 7.20 -9.45
CA ASN A 162 -15.40 7.17 -10.76
C ASN A 162 -14.67 7.98 -11.85
N GLY A 163 -13.34 8.00 -11.84
CA GLY A 163 -12.53 8.75 -12.81
C GLY A 163 -12.27 10.21 -12.44
N GLU A 164 -12.86 10.73 -11.36
CA GLU A 164 -12.71 12.12 -10.94
C GLU A 164 -11.82 12.24 -9.70
N LEU A 165 -10.90 13.20 -9.71
CA LEU A 165 -10.01 13.54 -8.59
C LEU A 165 -10.51 14.80 -7.90
N HIS A 166 -10.78 14.70 -6.61
CA HIS A 166 -11.18 15.81 -5.75
C HIS A 166 -10.07 16.07 -4.72
N THR A 167 -9.48 17.26 -4.74
CA THR A 167 -8.49 17.68 -3.74
C THR A 167 -9.20 18.25 -2.52
N THR A 168 -8.74 17.89 -1.33
CA THR A 168 -9.21 18.52 -0.08
C THR A 168 -8.50 19.87 0.09
N GLN A 169 -9.26 20.96 0.25
CA GLN A 169 -8.72 22.32 0.34
C GLN A 169 -8.03 22.66 1.68
N ASP A 170 -7.69 21.69 2.50
CA ASP A 170 -7.10 21.93 3.83
C ASP A 170 -5.56 21.99 3.87
N ARG A 171 -4.89 22.21 2.73
CA ARG A 171 -3.53 22.79 2.81
C ARG A 171 -3.66 24.29 3.04
N LYS A 172 -3.78 24.70 4.29
CA LYS A 172 -3.24 26.00 4.66
C LYS A 172 -1.76 25.93 4.35
N SER A 173 -1.39 26.54 3.23
CA SER A 173 0.00 26.84 2.89
C SER A 173 0.64 27.44 4.14
N VAL A 174 1.49 26.67 4.79
CA VAL A 174 2.49 27.24 5.69
C VAL A 174 3.53 27.85 4.76
N VAL A 175 3.40 29.15 4.55
CA VAL A 175 4.47 30.02 4.02
C VAL A 175 5.55 30.12 5.08
#